data_91971d5062e25d923d6e829c9ccd69e1
#
_entry.id   91971d5062e25d923d6e829c9ccd69e1
#
_cell.length_a   1.000
_cell.length_b   1.000
_cell.length_c   1.000
_cell.angle_alpha   90.00
_cell.angle_beta   90.00
_cell.angle_gamma   90.00
#
_symmetry.space_group_name_H-M   'P 1'
#
loop_
_entity.id
_entity.type
_entity.pdbx_description
1 polymer ?
#
loop_
_entity_poly.entity_id
_entity_poly.type
_entity_poly.pdbx_seq_one_letter_code
_entity_poly.pdbx_strand_id
1 'polypeptide(L)'
;MAKKCFFLMPLVFVLIVSFAVSAESEEAEKTFPPQAILVASYQGDTELVRNILATGPDKDVRNAFGDTALHLAVFQKNLSIVKLLLDYGFDPNAKTIRNGYTPLHNAVAANNVDAARLLLQYKADKNIKSLDGLTPFEKARKEEKRALYMLLYK
;
A
#
# COMPACT_ATOMS: atom_id res chain seq x y z
N MET A 1 40.68 19.14 66.76
CA MET A 1 39.22 19.38 66.68
C MET A 1 38.92 19.80 65.27
N ALA A 2 38.58 18.91 64.39
CA ALA A 2 37.29 18.38 64.02
C ALA A 2 36.36 19.44 63.48
N LYS A 3 36.04 19.22 62.24
CA LYS A 3 34.72 19.03 61.67
C LYS A 3 34.37 19.90 60.45
N LYS A 4 34.21 19.20 59.39
CA LYS A 4 33.02 19.20 58.50
C LYS A 4 32.82 20.44 57.66
N CYS A 5 33.34 20.43 56.45
CA CYS A 5 32.59 20.92 55.31
C CYS A 5 32.30 19.75 54.39
N PHE A 6 31.16 19.19 54.65
CA PHE A 6 30.60 18.10 53.92
C PHE A 6 29.72 18.68 52.82
N PHE A 7 30.12 18.47 51.58
CA PHE A 7 29.23 17.91 50.58
C PHE A 7 27.92 18.67 50.32
N LEU A 8 27.95 19.58 49.40
CA LEU A 8 26.71 20.06 48.73
C LEU A 8 26.97 20.29 47.24
N MET A 9 27.39 19.23 46.55
CA MET A 9 27.47 19.26 45.11
C MET A 9 27.41 17.86 44.52
N PRO A 10 26.24 17.22 44.53
CA PRO A 10 25.88 16.42 43.36
C PRO A 10 24.38 16.44 42.96
N LEU A 11 23.53 17.28 43.61
CA LEU A 11 22.09 17.20 43.30
C LEU A 11 21.69 17.96 42.05
N VAL A 12 22.48 18.94 41.62
CA VAL A 12 22.18 19.75 40.43
C VAL A 12 22.58 19.01 39.12
N PHE A 13 23.63 18.18 39.22
CA PHE A 13 24.11 17.43 38.03
C PHE A 13 23.22 16.23 37.65
N VAL A 14 22.54 15.65 38.63
CA VAL A 14 21.60 14.53 38.38
C VAL A 14 20.29 15.02 37.79
N LEU A 15 19.85 16.24 38.11
CA LEU A 15 18.63 16.82 37.54
C LEU A 15 18.76 17.29 36.08
N ILE A 16 19.97 17.68 35.65
CA ILE A 16 20.24 18.12 34.29
C ILE A 16 20.36 16.90 33.35
N VAL A 17 20.91 15.79 33.84
CA VAL A 17 20.98 14.54 33.03
C VAL A 17 19.63 13.83 32.92
N SER A 18 18.76 13.96 33.93
CA SER A 18 17.40 13.40 33.86
C SER A 18 16.44 14.17 32.94
N PHE A 19 16.72 15.45 32.64
CA PHE A 19 15.88 16.24 31.74
C PHE A 19 16.31 16.18 30.28
N ALA A 20 17.56 15.75 30.03
CA ALA A 20 18.09 15.56 28.67
C ALA A 20 17.79 14.16 28.09
N VAL A 21 17.36 13.21 28.92
CA VAL A 21 17.03 11.81 28.46
C VAL A 21 15.56 11.66 28.08
N SER A 22 14.70 12.61 28.40
CA SER A 22 13.26 12.52 28.09
C SER A 22 12.82 13.24 26.79
N ALA A 23 13.77 13.78 26.02
CA ALA A 23 13.45 14.45 24.74
C ALA A 23 14.01 13.73 23.49
N GLU A 24 14.66 12.57 23.64
CA GLU A 24 15.27 11.83 22.52
C GLU A 24 14.68 10.44 22.30
N SER A 25 13.43 10.20 22.67
CA SER A 25 12.85 8.89 22.45
C SER A 25 11.37 8.99 22.08
N GLU A 26 11.05 9.52 20.91
CA GLU A 26 9.75 9.24 20.28
C GLU A 26 9.71 9.51 18.77
N GLU A 27 10.82 9.60 18.09
CA GLU A 27 10.88 9.34 16.66
C GLU A 27 11.64 8.03 16.40
N ALA A 28 11.17 6.96 16.98
CA ALA A 28 11.43 5.66 16.38
C ALA A 28 10.75 5.73 14.99
N GLU A 29 11.56 6.00 13.97
CA GLU A 29 11.19 5.89 12.57
C GLU A 29 10.37 4.61 12.43
N LYS A 30 9.06 4.73 12.23
CA LYS A 30 8.17 3.58 12.03
C LYS A 30 8.56 2.95 10.70
N THR A 31 9.63 2.16 10.70
CA THR A 31 10.02 1.37 9.54
C THR A 31 9.09 0.17 9.46
N PHE A 32 8.29 0.14 8.41
CA PHE A 32 7.45 -1.01 8.11
C PHE A 32 8.24 -2.03 7.29
N PRO A 33 8.05 -3.35 7.53
CA PRO A 33 8.65 -4.35 6.65
C PRO A 33 8.13 -4.16 5.21
N PRO A 34 8.94 -4.48 4.19
CA PRO A 34 8.57 -4.22 2.79
C PRO A 34 7.19 -4.78 2.40
N GLN A 35 6.81 -5.93 2.96
CA GLN A 35 5.52 -6.58 2.67
C GLN A 35 4.33 -5.98 3.42
N ALA A 36 4.55 -5.03 4.34
CA ALA A 36 3.48 -4.45 5.14
C ALA A 36 2.39 -3.81 4.26
N ILE A 37 2.78 -3.16 3.16
CA ILE A 37 1.84 -2.54 2.22
C ILE A 37 0.91 -3.57 1.56
N LEU A 38 1.41 -4.79 1.28
CA LEU A 38 0.60 -5.88 0.72
C LEU A 38 -0.44 -6.35 1.74
N VAL A 39 0.00 -6.59 2.98
CA VAL A 39 -0.87 -7.05 4.07
C VAL A 39 -1.95 -6.02 4.38
N ALA A 40 -1.58 -4.75 4.55
CA ALA A 40 -2.51 -3.66 4.82
C ALA A 40 -3.55 -3.50 3.68
N SER A 41 -3.10 -3.60 2.42
CA SER A 41 -3.99 -3.51 1.25
C SER A 41 -4.95 -4.70 1.17
N TYR A 42 -4.49 -5.90 1.53
CA TYR A 42 -5.33 -7.09 1.58
C TYR A 42 -6.35 -7.04 2.72
N GLN A 43 -5.95 -6.54 3.90
CA GLN A 43 -6.83 -6.40 5.07
C GLN A 43 -7.83 -5.25 4.91
N GLY A 44 -7.58 -4.31 3.99
CA GLY A 44 -8.43 -3.14 3.79
C GLY A 44 -8.22 -2.04 4.85
N ASP A 45 -7.09 -2.07 5.55
CA ASP A 45 -6.75 -1.07 6.56
C ASP A 45 -6.20 0.20 5.90
N THR A 46 -7.09 1.14 5.67
CA THR A 46 -6.78 2.40 4.98
C THR A 46 -5.82 3.28 5.77
N GLU A 47 -5.93 3.30 7.10
CA GLU A 47 -5.04 4.10 7.95
C GLU A 47 -3.62 3.52 7.96
N LEU A 48 -3.50 2.20 8.07
CA LEU A 48 -2.19 1.54 8.00
C LEU A 48 -1.54 1.74 6.63
N VAL A 49 -2.31 1.63 5.53
CA VAL A 49 -1.82 1.95 4.17
C VAL A 49 -1.30 3.38 4.11
N ARG A 50 -2.04 4.36 4.63
CA ARG A 50 -1.63 5.77 4.64
C ARG A 50 -0.31 5.97 5.41
N ASN A 51 -0.21 5.36 6.58
CA ASN A 51 1.00 5.44 7.42
C ASN A 51 2.22 4.80 6.72
N ILE A 52 2.03 3.66 6.07
CA ILE A 52 3.10 3.01 5.28
C ILE A 52 3.51 3.89 4.10
N LEU A 53 2.55 4.46 3.35
CA LEU A 53 2.86 5.33 2.22
C LEU A 53 3.66 6.58 2.64
N ALA A 54 3.45 7.08 3.86
CA ALA A 54 4.21 8.21 4.39
C ALA A 54 5.71 7.88 4.62
N THR A 55 6.06 6.61 4.81
CA THR A 55 7.46 6.16 4.97
C THR A 55 8.19 5.88 3.65
N GLY A 56 7.54 6.05 2.52
CA GLY A 56 8.17 5.84 1.20
C GLY A 56 8.40 4.36 0.85
N PRO A 57 7.37 3.49 0.87
CA PRO A 57 7.53 2.07 0.60
C PRO A 57 7.92 1.81 -0.85
N ASP A 58 8.59 0.68 -1.08
CA ASP A 58 8.84 0.17 -2.42
C ASP A 58 7.50 -0.21 -3.10
N LYS A 59 7.26 0.37 -4.27
CA LYS A 59 6.05 0.14 -5.08
C LYS A 59 6.06 -1.18 -5.82
N ASP A 60 7.23 -1.78 -5.98
CA ASP A 60 7.41 -3.03 -6.75
C ASP A 60 7.37 -4.29 -5.89
N VAL A 61 7.11 -4.14 -4.58
CA VAL A 61 6.92 -5.27 -3.67
C VAL A 61 5.76 -6.14 -4.15
N ARG A 62 6.01 -7.46 -4.18
CA ARG A 62 5.06 -8.47 -4.67
C ARG A 62 4.97 -9.65 -3.70
N ASN A 63 3.81 -10.27 -3.67
CA ASN A 63 3.65 -11.56 -2.99
C ASN A 63 4.16 -12.73 -3.87
N ALA A 64 4.04 -13.96 -3.36
CA ALA A 64 4.47 -15.18 -4.07
C ALA A 64 3.72 -15.41 -5.41
N PHE A 65 2.56 -14.79 -5.62
CA PHE A 65 1.79 -14.86 -6.87
C PHE A 65 2.13 -13.73 -7.85
N GLY A 66 2.99 -12.79 -7.42
CA GLY A 66 3.35 -11.59 -8.17
C GLY A 66 2.33 -10.46 -8.05
N ASP A 67 1.39 -10.55 -7.10
CA ASP A 67 0.45 -9.46 -6.86
C ASP A 67 1.13 -8.30 -6.16
N THR A 68 0.89 -7.10 -6.63
CA THR A 68 1.23 -5.84 -5.95
C THR A 68 0.11 -5.44 -4.98
N ALA A 69 0.38 -4.45 -4.13
CA ALA A 69 -0.64 -3.88 -3.24
C ALA A 69 -1.91 -3.44 -4.00
N LEU A 70 -1.74 -2.90 -5.22
CA LEU A 70 -2.84 -2.47 -6.07
C LEU A 70 -3.73 -3.64 -6.52
N HIS A 71 -3.15 -4.80 -6.89
CA HIS A 71 -3.93 -6.00 -7.21
C HIS A 71 -4.80 -6.44 -6.04
N LEU A 72 -4.23 -6.45 -4.83
CA LEU A 72 -4.92 -6.87 -3.60
C LEU A 72 -6.05 -5.90 -3.23
N ALA A 73 -5.80 -4.59 -3.28
CA ALA A 73 -6.80 -3.57 -2.99
C ALA A 73 -8.00 -3.63 -3.95
N VAL A 74 -7.74 -3.83 -5.25
CA VAL A 74 -8.78 -3.98 -6.28
C VAL A 74 -9.63 -5.21 -6.03
N PHE A 75 -9.01 -6.33 -5.69
CA PHE A 75 -9.69 -7.60 -5.41
C PHE A 75 -10.59 -7.48 -4.17
N GLN A 76 -10.11 -6.83 -3.11
CA GLN A 76 -10.88 -6.58 -1.87
C GLN A 76 -11.96 -5.49 -2.03
N LYS A 77 -12.05 -4.86 -3.21
CA LYS A 77 -13.01 -3.79 -3.51
C LYS A 77 -12.86 -2.53 -2.63
N ASN A 78 -11.69 -2.32 -2.06
CA ASN A 78 -11.41 -1.12 -1.28
C ASN A 78 -10.97 0.04 -2.17
N LEU A 79 -11.94 0.82 -2.64
CA LEU A 79 -11.72 1.91 -3.58
C LEU A 79 -10.84 3.04 -2.99
N SER A 80 -10.93 3.27 -1.69
CA SER A 80 -10.10 4.27 -1.02
C SER A 80 -8.61 3.91 -1.07
N ILE A 81 -8.28 2.64 -0.81
CA ILE A 81 -6.90 2.15 -0.90
C ILE A 81 -6.44 2.14 -2.36
N VAL A 82 -7.28 1.68 -3.29
CA VAL A 82 -6.97 1.73 -4.73
C VAL A 82 -6.57 3.15 -5.14
N LYS A 83 -7.36 4.15 -4.73
CA LYS A 83 -7.05 5.55 -5.02
C LYS A 83 -5.74 6.01 -4.38
N LEU A 84 -5.51 5.73 -3.10
CA LEU A 84 -4.28 6.09 -2.40
C LEU A 84 -3.03 5.51 -3.08
N LEU A 85 -3.08 4.23 -3.48
CA LEU A 85 -1.97 3.56 -4.14
C LEU A 85 -1.70 4.17 -5.53
N LEU A 86 -2.75 4.48 -6.30
CA LEU A 86 -2.62 5.13 -7.60
C LEU A 86 -2.09 6.56 -7.48
N ASP A 87 -2.58 7.34 -6.52
CA ASP A 87 -2.08 8.70 -6.23
C ASP A 87 -0.60 8.68 -5.84
N TYR A 88 -0.17 7.65 -5.11
CA TYR A 88 1.23 7.45 -4.74
C TYR A 88 2.12 7.02 -5.93
N GLY A 89 1.53 6.52 -7.01
CA GLY A 89 2.22 6.14 -8.24
C GLY A 89 2.56 4.65 -8.34
N PHE A 90 1.74 3.77 -7.75
CA PHE A 90 1.78 2.34 -8.07
C PHE A 90 1.37 2.11 -9.52
N ASP A 91 2.07 1.20 -10.21
CA ASP A 91 1.83 0.91 -11.63
C ASP A 91 0.47 0.23 -11.85
N PRO A 92 -0.48 0.88 -12.55
CA PRO A 92 -1.78 0.30 -12.87
C PRO A 92 -1.71 -0.84 -13.90
N ASN A 93 -0.53 -1.04 -14.54
CA ASN A 93 -0.29 -2.03 -15.58
C ASN A 93 0.59 -3.19 -15.13
N ALA A 94 1.00 -3.22 -13.86
CA ALA A 94 1.80 -4.30 -13.32
C ALA A 94 1.13 -5.65 -13.57
N LYS A 95 1.92 -6.65 -14.00
CA LYS A 95 1.41 -8.00 -14.27
C LYS A 95 1.78 -8.96 -13.14
N THR A 96 0.85 -9.81 -12.75
CA THR A 96 1.12 -10.92 -11.83
C THR A 96 1.92 -12.02 -12.51
N ILE A 97 2.70 -12.78 -11.76
CA ILE A 97 3.49 -13.90 -12.29
C ILE A 97 2.57 -15.11 -12.57
N ARG A 98 1.57 -15.34 -11.74
CA ARG A 98 0.72 -16.52 -11.77
C ARG A 98 -0.11 -16.65 -13.06
N ASN A 99 -0.74 -15.57 -13.49
CA ASN A 99 -1.68 -15.57 -14.63
C ASN A 99 -1.52 -14.37 -15.56
N GLY A 100 -0.54 -13.49 -15.31
CA GLY A 100 -0.30 -12.30 -16.12
C GLY A 100 -1.40 -11.24 -16.00
N TYR A 101 -2.20 -11.29 -14.95
CA TYR A 101 -3.26 -10.31 -14.74
C TYR A 101 -2.69 -8.95 -14.37
N THR A 102 -3.30 -7.90 -14.91
CA THR A 102 -3.14 -6.53 -14.44
C THR A 102 -4.21 -6.23 -13.38
N PRO A 103 -4.08 -5.13 -12.60
CA PRO A 103 -5.15 -4.68 -11.72
C PRO A 103 -6.52 -4.57 -12.42
N LEU A 104 -6.54 -4.20 -13.71
CA LEU A 104 -7.77 -4.12 -14.49
C LEU A 104 -8.41 -5.50 -14.76
N HIS A 105 -7.59 -6.55 -14.96
CA HIS A 105 -8.09 -7.93 -15.02
C HIS A 105 -8.69 -8.37 -13.68
N ASN A 106 -8.05 -7.98 -12.55
CA ASN A 106 -8.58 -8.27 -11.22
C ASN A 106 -9.91 -7.54 -10.97
N ALA A 107 -10.05 -6.30 -11.45
CA ALA A 107 -11.31 -5.57 -11.37
C ALA A 107 -12.43 -6.30 -12.13
N VAL A 108 -12.12 -6.89 -13.29
CA VAL A 108 -13.06 -7.72 -14.04
C VAL A 108 -13.41 -8.99 -13.25
N ALA A 109 -12.42 -9.72 -12.77
CA ALA A 109 -12.64 -10.95 -11.99
C ALA A 109 -13.50 -10.71 -10.75
N ALA A 110 -13.22 -9.63 -10.02
CA ALA A 110 -13.96 -9.22 -8.82
C ALA A 110 -15.31 -8.56 -9.11
N ASN A 111 -15.67 -8.34 -10.39
CA ASN A 111 -16.82 -7.55 -10.80
C ASN A 111 -16.86 -6.16 -10.13
N ASN A 112 -15.71 -5.48 -10.10
CA ASN A 112 -15.53 -4.18 -9.45
C ASN A 112 -15.49 -3.07 -10.52
N VAL A 113 -16.67 -2.57 -10.88
CA VAL A 113 -16.84 -1.53 -11.92
C VAL A 113 -16.16 -0.22 -11.52
N ASP A 114 -16.25 0.15 -10.25
CA ASP A 114 -15.71 1.42 -9.75
C ASP A 114 -14.18 1.41 -9.75
N ALA A 115 -13.56 0.30 -9.34
CA ALA A 115 -12.12 0.15 -9.45
C ALA A 115 -11.65 0.14 -10.92
N ALA A 116 -12.39 -0.54 -11.82
CA ALA A 116 -12.08 -0.51 -13.24
C ALA A 116 -12.13 0.91 -13.82
N ARG A 117 -13.16 1.68 -13.47
CA ARG A 117 -13.28 3.09 -13.87
C ARG A 117 -12.11 3.94 -13.35
N LEU A 118 -11.77 3.77 -12.08
CA LEU A 118 -10.66 4.47 -11.45
C LEU A 118 -9.32 4.12 -12.12
N LEU A 119 -9.06 2.84 -12.34
CA LEU A 119 -7.85 2.38 -13.03
C LEU A 119 -7.71 2.99 -14.43
N LEU A 120 -8.81 3.05 -15.21
CA LEU A 120 -8.80 3.69 -16.53
C LEU A 120 -8.53 5.20 -16.45
N GLN A 121 -9.02 5.91 -15.43
CA GLN A 121 -8.69 7.32 -15.18
C GLN A 121 -7.19 7.50 -14.92
N TYR A 122 -6.54 6.52 -14.28
CA TYR A 122 -5.09 6.49 -14.05
C TYR A 122 -4.34 5.77 -15.18
N LYS A 123 -4.91 5.73 -16.39
CA LYS A 123 -4.28 5.24 -17.64
C LYS A 123 -3.90 3.76 -17.60
N ALA A 124 -4.68 2.93 -16.93
CA ALA A 124 -4.56 1.48 -17.08
C ALA A 124 -4.80 1.11 -18.55
N ASP A 125 -3.89 0.33 -19.11
CA ASP A 125 -4.00 -0.13 -20.50
C ASP A 125 -4.92 -1.36 -20.58
N LYS A 126 -6.07 -1.16 -21.23
CA LYS A 126 -7.08 -2.20 -21.43
C LYS A 126 -6.72 -3.23 -22.51
N ASN A 127 -5.59 -3.04 -23.22
CA ASN A 127 -5.15 -3.92 -24.30
C ASN A 127 -4.12 -4.97 -23.85
N ILE A 128 -3.63 -4.86 -22.63
CA ILE A 128 -2.67 -5.83 -22.08
C ILE A 128 -3.35 -7.20 -21.98
N LYS A 129 -2.68 -8.21 -22.55
CA LYS A 129 -3.13 -9.61 -22.46
C LYS A 129 -2.53 -10.32 -21.25
N SER A 130 -3.36 -11.10 -20.59
CA SER A 130 -2.97 -12.08 -19.59
C SER A 130 -2.30 -13.31 -20.20
N LEU A 131 -1.84 -14.28 -19.40
CA LEU A 131 -1.20 -15.48 -19.91
C LEU A 131 -2.16 -16.40 -20.69
N ASP A 132 -3.46 -16.33 -20.44
CA ASP A 132 -4.50 -17.01 -21.23
C ASP A 132 -4.87 -16.25 -22.52
N GLY A 133 -4.12 -15.20 -22.86
CA GLY A 133 -4.24 -14.43 -24.09
C GLY A 133 -5.41 -13.44 -24.12
N LEU A 134 -6.15 -13.29 -23.01
CA LEU A 134 -7.31 -12.41 -22.94
C LEU A 134 -6.93 -11.00 -22.46
N THR A 135 -7.52 -10.00 -23.08
CA THR A 135 -7.55 -8.63 -22.54
C THR A 135 -8.63 -8.52 -21.45
N PRO A 136 -8.61 -7.46 -20.60
CA PRO A 136 -9.69 -7.22 -19.64
C PRO A 136 -11.08 -7.16 -20.29
N PHE A 137 -11.18 -6.61 -21.51
CA PHE A 137 -12.41 -6.55 -22.29
C PHE A 137 -12.91 -7.95 -22.69
N GLU A 138 -12.03 -8.78 -23.29
CA GLU A 138 -12.37 -10.13 -23.71
C GLU A 138 -12.73 -11.01 -22.52
N LYS A 139 -12.05 -10.82 -21.39
CA LYS A 139 -12.38 -11.48 -20.12
C LYS A 139 -13.76 -11.05 -19.61
N ALA A 140 -14.10 -9.75 -19.62
CA ALA A 140 -15.40 -9.26 -19.22
C ALA A 140 -16.54 -9.84 -20.10
N ARG A 141 -16.28 -9.97 -21.41
CA ARG A 141 -17.20 -10.59 -22.35
C ARG A 141 -17.38 -12.08 -22.06
N LYS A 142 -16.29 -12.82 -21.87
CA LYS A 142 -16.29 -14.26 -21.58
C LYS A 142 -17.01 -14.59 -20.26
N GLU A 143 -16.88 -13.73 -19.26
CA GLU A 143 -17.50 -13.90 -17.93
C GLU A 143 -18.87 -13.21 -17.82
N GLU A 144 -19.43 -12.72 -18.93
CA GLU A 144 -20.74 -12.06 -19.00
C GLU A 144 -20.88 -10.85 -18.06
N LYS A 145 -19.77 -10.17 -17.78
CA LYS A 145 -19.72 -8.96 -16.91
C LYS A 145 -20.18 -7.73 -17.69
N ARG A 146 -21.48 -7.64 -17.96
CA ARG A 146 -22.07 -6.63 -18.86
C ARG A 146 -21.64 -5.18 -18.55
N ALA A 147 -21.64 -4.78 -17.28
CA ALA A 147 -21.27 -3.41 -16.90
C ALA A 147 -19.81 -3.10 -17.22
N LEU A 148 -18.90 -4.04 -16.96
CA LEU A 148 -17.46 -3.92 -17.27
C LEU A 148 -17.22 -4.00 -18.78
N TYR A 149 -17.88 -4.91 -19.45
CA TYR A 149 -17.85 -5.00 -20.91
C TYR A 149 -18.20 -3.65 -21.55
N MET A 150 -19.32 -3.02 -21.14
CA MET A 150 -19.74 -1.72 -21.68
C MET A 150 -18.78 -0.58 -21.30
N LEU A 151 -18.15 -0.65 -20.14
CA LEU A 151 -17.13 0.32 -19.71
C LEU A 151 -15.86 0.22 -20.56
N LEU A 152 -15.41 -1.00 -20.84
CA LEU A 152 -14.14 -1.27 -21.55
C LEU A 152 -14.29 -1.17 -23.08
N TYR A 153 -15.52 -1.26 -23.60
CA TYR A 153 -15.82 -1.15 -25.05
C TYR A 153 -15.51 0.26 -25.61
N LYS A 154 -15.69 1.30 -24.77
CA LYS A 154 -15.40 2.69 -25.15
C LYS A 154 -13.89 2.93 -25.19
#